data_1f516237c1f21b23ebdead1065e5cfde
#
_entry.id   1f516237c1f21b23ebdead1065e5cfde
#
_cell.length_a   1.000
_cell.length_b   1.000
_cell.length_c   1.000
_cell.angle_alpha   90.00
_cell.angle_beta   90.00
_cell.angle_gamma   90.00
#
_symmetry.space_group_name_H-M   'P 1'
#
loop_
_entity.id
_entity.type
_entity.pdbx_description
1 polymer ?
#
loop_
_entity_poly.entity_id
_entity_poly.type
_entity_poly.pdbx_seq_one_letter_code
_entity_poly.pdbx_strand_id
1 'polypeptide(L)'
;MQNEGIREQKRRETLQRIRDQAAKLVRAQGYDNVTVDDICHAADISRRTFFNYVDSKDEAILGSFPFTFSEDALAAIQTTPSENVLELVIRSIKVEPGRFDGPAAKCRHELLENNPGLMHAEAARKRGFLTEVGRAVYAHFERFPEDRKFPGTLEDETQFIVILFQGAVSRYLWHPPEGADPVKQLLANAHDLAVYAKEMKW
;
A
#
# COMPACT_ATOMS: atom_id res chain seq x y z
N MET A 1 -17.90 -13.28 -24.41
CA MET A 1 -16.89 -13.81 -23.51
C MET A 1 -15.45 -13.75 -24.05
N GLN A 2 -15.14 -14.09 -25.31
CA GLN A 2 -13.76 -14.00 -25.85
C GLN A 2 -13.22 -12.55 -26.00
N ASN A 3 -14.06 -11.56 -26.19
CA ASN A 3 -13.63 -10.17 -26.44
C ASN A 3 -13.23 -9.40 -25.16
N GLU A 4 -13.72 -9.79 -23.99
CA GLU A 4 -13.31 -9.20 -22.69
C GLU A 4 -11.90 -9.63 -22.30
N GLY A 5 -11.52 -10.88 -22.56
CA GLY A 5 -10.17 -11.38 -22.32
C GLY A 5 -9.09 -10.65 -23.12
N ILE A 6 -9.36 -10.35 -24.39
CA ILE A 6 -8.41 -9.64 -25.29
C ILE A 6 -8.24 -8.18 -24.87
N ARG A 7 -9.32 -7.51 -24.46
CA ARG A 7 -9.26 -6.12 -23.96
C ARG A 7 -8.48 -6.02 -22.66
N GLU A 8 -8.72 -6.92 -21.73
CA GLU A 8 -8.03 -6.96 -20.47
C GLU A 8 -6.54 -7.34 -20.63
N GLN A 9 -6.24 -8.24 -21.55
CA GLN A 9 -4.86 -8.56 -21.91
C GLN A 9 -4.13 -7.34 -22.47
N LYS A 10 -4.70 -6.65 -23.45
CA LYS A 10 -4.12 -5.42 -24.03
C LYS A 10 -3.97 -4.32 -22.98
N ARG A 11 -4.90 -4.21 -22.04
CA ARG A 11 -4.81 -3.27 -20.93
C ARG A 11 -3.60 -3.58 -20.06
N ARG A 12 -3.42 -4.82 -19.67
CA ARG A 12 -2.26 -5.26 -18.87
C ARG A 12 -0.94 -5.04 -19.59
N GLU A 13 -0.85 -5.39 -20.87
CA GLU A 13 0.34 -5.18 -21.70
C GLU A 13 0.71 -3.70 -21.80
N THR A 14 -0.27 -2.82 -22.00
CA THR A 14 -0.04 -1.37 -22.06
C THR A 14 0.42 -0.82 -20.71
N LEU A 15 -0.23 -1.22 -19.61
CA LEU A 15 0.17 -0.81 -18.25
C LEU A 15 1.59 -1.28 -17.92
N GLN A 16 1.93 -2.52 -18.28
CA GLN A 16 3.27 -3.06 -18.08
C GLN A 16 4.32 -2.25 -18.89
N ARG A 17 4.03 -1.94 -20.15
CA ARG A 17 4.90 -1.10 -20.97
C ARG A 17 5.13 0.28 -20.37
N ILE A 18 4.09 0.94 -19.86
CA ILE A 18 4.22 2.23 -19.17
C ILE A 18 5.19 2.11 -17.99
N ARG A 19 5.03 1.09 -17.16
CA ARG A 19 5.87 0.85 -15.97
C ARG A 19 7.32 0.54 -16.32
N ASP A 20 7.55 -0.31 -17.30
CA ASP A 20 8.89 -0.68 -17.74
C ASP A 20 9.66 0.53 -18.29
N GLN A 21 9.00 1.36 -19.10
CA GLN A 21 9.63 2.57 -19.63
C GLN A 21 9.85 3.62 -18.53
N ALA A 22 8.89 3.82 -17.62
CA ALA A 22 9.07 4.71 -16.48
C ALA A 22 10.25 4.31 -15.59
N ALA A 23 10.32 3.04 -15.20
CA ALA A 23 11.43 2.52 -14.39
C ALA A 23 12.78 2.62 -15.12
N LYS A 24 12.83 2.36 -16.43
CA LYS A 24 14.03 2.49 -17.26
C LYS A 24 14.53 3.93 -17.32
N LEU A 25 13.64 4.89 -17.56
CA LEU A 25 13.97 6.32 -17.61
C LEU A 25 14.50 6.81 -16.26
N VAL A 26 13.84 6.45 -15.16
CA VAL A 26 14.28 6.87 -13.81
C VAL A 26 15.64 6.29 -13.44
N ARG A 27 15.93 5.05 -13.81
CA ARG A 27 17.28 4.48 -13.62
C ARG A 27 18.35 5.22 -14.41
N ALA A 28 18.02 5.66 -15.63
CA ALA A 28 18.98 6.32 -16.51
C ALA A 28 19.22 7.79 -16.17
N GLN A 29 18.19 8.52 -15.71
CA GLN A 29 18.21 9.97 -15.62
C GLN A 29 17.89 10.50 -14.21
N GLY A 30 17.44 9.64 -13.30
CA GLY A 30 16.92 10.01 -11.98
C GLY A 30 15.46 10.48 -12.03
N TYR A 31 14.77 10.33 -10.90
CA TYR A 31 13.34 10.62 -10.79
C TYR A 31 12.96 12.07 -11.15
N ASP A 32 13.74 13.05 -10.67
CA ASP A 32 13.41 14.47 -10.83
C ASP A 32 13.51 14.94 -12.30
N ASN A 33 14.34 14.27 -13.11
CA ASN A 33 14.57 14.61 -14.51
C ASN A 33 13.62 13.90 -15.48
N VAL A 34 12.75 12.99 -15.01
CA VAL A 34 11.78 12.28 -15.85
C VAL A 34 10.41 12.92 -15.72
N THR A 35 9.81 13.25 -16.86
CA THR A 35 8.44 13.81 -16.94
C THR A 35 7.43 12.77 -17.41
N VAL A 36 6.13 13.06 -17.23
CA VAL A 36 5.05 12.24 -17.82
C VAL A 36 5.16 12.18 -19.33
N ASP A 37 5.60 13.27 -19.98
CA ASP A 37 5.74 13.34 -21.43
C ASP A 37 6.87 12.43 -21.93
N ASP A 38 7.98 12.34 -21.20
CA ASP A 38 9.07 11.39 -21.52
C ASP A 38 8.59 9.95 -21.44
N ILE A 39 7.79 9.62 -20.41
CA ILE A 39 7.22 8.28 -20.26
C ILE A 39 6.24 7.98 -21.40
N CYS A 40 5.37 8.93 -21.74
CA CYS A 40 4.41 8.80 -22.84
C CYS A 40 5.14 8.55 -24.17
N HIS A 41 6.19 9.32 -24.45
CA HIS A 41 7.00 9.17 -25.66
C HIS A 41 7.69 7.80 -25.70
N ALA A 42 8.32 7.39 -24.61
CA ALA A 42 9.01 6.09 -24.51
C ALA A 42 8.03 4.90 -24.59
N ALA A 43 6.81 5.05 -24.12
CA ALA A 43 5.79 4.01 -24.16
C ALA A 43 4.91 4.04 -25.42
N ASP A 44 5.16 5.01 -26.34
CA ASP A 44 4.35 5.24 -27.54
C ASP A 44 2.85 5.37 -27.26
N ILE A 45 2.50 6.32 -26.36
CA ILE A 45 1.12 6.62 -25.96
C ILE A 45 0.89 8.13 -25.79
N SER A 46 -0.38 8.55 -25.85
CA SER A 46 -0.75 9.93 -25.51
C SER A 46 -0.81 10.15 -23.99
N ARG A 47 -0.69 11.43 -23.53
CA ARG A 47 -0.95 11.78 -22.12
C ARG A 47 -2.35 11.35 -21.65
N ARG A 48 -3.37 11.47 -22.50
CA ARG A 48 -4.72 11.00 -22.18
C ARG A 48 -4.72 9.49 -21.94
N THR A 49 -4.00 8.73 -22.76
CA THR A 49 -3.86 7.29 -22.58
C THR A 49 -3.13 6.99 -21.27
N PHE A 50 -2.05 7.71 -20.97
CA PHE A 50 -1.31 7.55 -19.71
C PHE A 50 -2.24 7.67 -18.49
N PHE A 51 -2.99 8.77 -18.39
CA PHE A 51 -3.89 9.03 -17.26
C PHE A 51 -5.13 8.12 -17.22
N ASN A 52 -5.42 7.37 -18.29
CA ASN A 52 -6.41 6.29 -18.25
C ASN A 52 -5.88 5.00 -17.58
N TYR A 53 -4.56 4.89 -17.37
CA TYR A 53 -3.90 3.71 -16.81
C TYR A 53 -3.28 3.93 -15.44
N VAL A 54 -2.79 5.13 -15.16
CA VAL A 54 -2.10 5.51 -13.92
C VAL A 54 -2.42 6.96 -13.58
N ASP A 55 -2.53 7.25 -12.28
CA ASP A 55 -2.92 8.58 -11.79
C ASP A 55 -1.74 9.56 -11.71
N SER A 56 -0.51 9.04 -11.67
CA SER A 56 0.70 9.88 -11.50
C SER A 56 1.95 9.24 -12.09
N LYS A 57 3.01 10.06 -12.22
CA LYS A 57 4.38 9.60 -12.51
C LYS A 57 4.85 8.56 -11.48
N ASP A 58 4.57 8.80 -10.21
CA ASP A 58 4.99 7.94 -9.12
C ASP A 58 4.33 6.56 -9.22
N GLU A 59 3.05 6.54 -9.58
CA GLU A 59 2.34 5.28 -9.81
C GLU A 59 2.85 4.54 -11.05
N ALA A 60 3.22 5.25 -12.09
CA ALA A 60 3.84 4.64 -13.26
C ALA A 60 5.17 3.96 -12.89
N ILE A 61 5.95 4.55 -11.98
CA ILE A 61 7.28 4.04 -11.58
C ILE A 61 7.15 2.94 -10.52
N LEU A 62 6.41 3.18 -9.46
CA LEU A 62 6.32 2.31 -8.29
C LEU A 62 5.18 1.30 -8.35
N GLY A 63 4.25 1.48 -9.27
CA GLY A 63 2.96 0.80 -9.25
C GLY A 63 1.99 1.44 -8.26
N SER A 64 0.73 1.00 -8.23
CA SER A 64 -0.22 1.38 -7.18
C SER A 64 0.27 0.86 -5.83
N PHE A 65 -0.14 1.54 -4.76
CA PHE A 65 0.12 1.04 -3.41
C PHE A 65 -0.57 -0.34 -3.26
N PRO A 66 0.10 -1.34 -2.68
CA PRO A 66 -0.39 -2.72 -2.71
C PRO A 66 -1.62 -2.96 -1.84
N PHE A 67 -1.86 -2.04 -0.94
CA PHE A 67 -2.91 -2.13 0.05
C PHE A 67 -3.93 -1.02 -0.19
N THR A 68 -5.20 -1.39 -0.24
CA THR A 68 -6.31 -0.45 -0.38
C THR A 68 -7.46 -0.86 0.53
N PHE A 69 -8.30 0.11 0.88
CA PHE A 69 -9.60 -0.14 1.49
C PHE A 69 -10.68 0.32 0.52
N SER A 70 -11.74 -0.45 0.37
CA SER A 70 -12.95 0.05 -0.25
C SER A 70 -13.72 0.93 0.74
N GLU A 71 -14.63 1.77 0.24
CA GLU A 71 -15.52 2.55 1.10
C GLU A 71 -16.32 1.63 2.06
N ASP A 72 -16.81 0.50 1.55
CA ASP A 72 -17.51 -0.50 2.36
C ASP A 72 -16.62 -1.10 3.47
N ALA A 73 -15.33 -1.35 3.17
CA ALA A 73 -14.39 -1.86 4.16
C ALA A 73 -14.09 -0.84 5.26
N LEU A 74 -13.91 0.44 4.90
CA LEU A 74 -13.75 1.53 5.88
C LEU A 74 -15.02 1.71 6.72
N ALA A 75 -16.19 1.65 6.10
CA ALA A 75 -17.47 1.70 6.81
C ALA A 75 -17.64 0.48 7.74
N ALA A 76 -17.23 -0.71 7.32
CA ALA A 76 -17.28 -1.91 8.16
C ALA A 76 -16.37 -1.77 9.40
N ILE A 77 -15.16 -1.21 9.27
CA ILE A 77 -14.30 -0.93 10.43
C ILE A 77 -15.03 -0.02 11.43
N GLN A 78 -15.72 1.02 10.96
CA GLN A 78 -16.42 1.98 11.82
C GLN A 78 -17.68 1.43 12.50
N THR A 79 -18.30 0.38 11.94
CA THR A 79 -19.64 -0.07 12.33
C THR A 79 -19.71 -1.49 12.87
N THR A 80 -18.60 -2.24 12.90
CA THR A 80 -18.56 -3.62 13.39
C THR A 80 -17.82 -3.67 14.72
N PRO A 81 -18.45 -4.04 15.85
CA PRO A 81 -17.75 -4.20 17.12
C PRO A 81 -16.67 -5.28 17.02
N SER A 82 -15.57 -5.12 17.74
CA SER A 82 -14.44 -6.04 17.66
C SER A 82 -13.58 -6.05 18.91
N GLU A 83 -13.35 -7.21 19.49
CA GLU A 83 -12.40 -7.36 20.59
C GLU A 83 -10.93 -7.11 20.16
N ASN A 84 -10.67 -7.13 18.85
CA ASN A 84 -9.34 -6.85 18.27
C ASN A 84 -9.45 -5.96 17.03
N VAL A 85 -9.42 -4.66 17.26
CA VAL A 85 -9.56 -3.65 16.19
C VAL A 85 -8.43 -3.71 15.17
N LEU A 86 -7.20 -4.07 15.59
CA LEU A 86 -6.08 -4.26 14.66
C LEU A 86 -6.35 -5.42 13.70
N GLU A 87 -6.88 -6.52 14.18
CA GLU A 87 -7.27 -7.67 13.36
C GLU A 87 -8.40 -7.30 12.40
N LEU A 88 -9.40 -6.55 12.87
CA LEU A 88 -10.50 -6.05 12.04
C LEU A 88 -9.96 -5.20 10.88
N VAL A 89 -9.05 -4.27 11.14
CA VAL A 89 -8.39 -3.44 10.12
C VAL A 89 -7.64 -4.31 9.12
N ILE A 90 -6.81 -5.25 9.58
CA ILE A 90 -6.02 -6.12 8.70
C ILE A 90 -6.92 -7.01 7.83
N ARG A 91 -8.02 -7.53 8.37
CA ARG A 91 -8.96 -8.36 7.59
C ARG A 91 -9.79 -7.56 6.58
N SER A 92 -9.95 -6.26 6.80
CA SER A 92 -10.68 -5.37 5.91
C SER A 92 -9.84 -4.88 4.72
N ILE A 93 -8.54 -5.14 4.72
CA ILE A 93 -7.61 -4.68 3.67
C ILE A 93 -7.81 -5.50 2.38
N LYS A 94 -7.77 -4.82 1.26
CA LYS A 94 -7.63 -5.44 -0.05
C LYS A 94 -6.17 -5.39 -0.48
N VAL A 95 -5.62 -6.55 -0.79
CA VAL A 95 -4.24 -6.67 -1.28
C VAL A 95 -4.26 -6.98 -2.77
N GLU A 96 -3.54 -6.17 -3.55
CA GLU A 96 -3.36 -6.44 -4.97
C GLU A 96 -2.20 -7.44 -5.16
N PRO A 97 -2.48 -8.66 -5.70
CA PRO A 97 -1.47 -9.69 -5.84
C PRO A 97 -0.41 -9.35 -6.90
N GLY A 98 0.80 -9.87 -6.72
CA GLY A 98 1.84 -9.93 -7.76
C GLY A 98 2.69 -8.69 -7.95
N ARG A 99 2.61 -7.66 -7.09
CA ARG A 99 3.39 -6.42 -7.25
C ARG A 99 4.62 -6.30 -6.35
N PHE A 100 4.73 -7.17 -5.36
CA PHE A 100 5.75 -7.08 -4.32
C PHE A 100 6.51 -8.38 -4.14
N ASP A 101 6.38 -9.31 -5.10
CA ASP A 101 7.03 -10.61 -5.03
C ASP A 101 8.38 -10.60 -5.77
N GLY A 102 9.40 -11.14 -5.15
CA GLY A 102 10.68 -11.44 -5.75
C GLY A 102 11.36 -10.28 -6.49
N PRO A 103 11.63 -10.39 -7.80
CA PRO A 103 12.38 -9.40 -8.57
C PRO A 103 11.74 -8.01 -8.61
N ALA A 104 10.41 -7.90 -8.58
CA ALA A 104 9.69 -6.63 -8.61
C ALA A 104 9.89 -5.84 -7.32
N ALA A 105 9.85 -6.51 -6.16
CA ALA A 105 10.11 -5.90 -4.87
C ALA A 105 11.54 -5.36 -4.77
N LYS A 106 12.53 -6.15 -5.22
CA LYS A 106 13.94 -5.73 -5.24
C LYS A 106 14.17 -4.51 -6.13
N CYS A 107 13.60 -4.53 -7.33
CA CYS A 107 13.67 -3.42 -8.28
C CYS A 107 13.08 -2.13 -7.70
N ARG A 108 11.92 -2.24 -7.02
CA ARG A 108 11.27 -1.12 -6.36
C ARG A 108 12.13 -0.55 -5.23
N HIS A 109 12.74 -1.41 -4.41
CA HIS A 109 13.62 -1.01 -3.33
C HIS A 109 14.83 -0.22 -3.86
N GLU A 110 15.51 -0.74 -4.88
CA GLU A 110 16.62 -0.05 -5.55
C GLU A 110 16.22 1.32 -6.12
N LEU A 111 15.02 1.44 -6.71
CA LEU A 111 14.52 2.72 -7.21
C LEU A 111 14.29 3.73 -6.09
N LEU A 112 13.73 3.31 -4.95
CA LEU A 112 13.49 4.18 -3.80
C LEU A 112 14.80 4.63 -3.15
N GLU A 113 15.76 3.72 -2.96
CA GLU A 113 17.06 4.04 -2.35
C GLU A 113 17.86 5.06 -3.15
N ASN A 114 17.80 4.96 -4.48
CA ASN A 114 18.59 5.82 -5.37
C ASN A 114 17.88 7.11 -5.80
N ASN A 115 16.62 7.33 -5.36
CA ASN A 115 15.84 8.49 -5.78
C ASN A 115 15.08 9.13 -4.58
N PRO A 116 15.68 10.09 -3.85
CA PRO A 116 15.07 10.72 -2.69
C PRO A 116 13.69 11.36 -2.99
N GLY A 117 13.52 12.00 -4.15
CA GLY A 117 12.23 12.56 -4.59
C GLY A 117 11.14 11.50 -4.68
N LEU A 118 11.47 10.31 -5.22
CA LEU A 118 10.55 9.17 -5.29
C LEU A 118 10.22 8.61 -3.91
N MET A 119 11.18 8.59 -3.00
CA MET A 119 10.97 8.20 -1.61
C MET A 119 10.01 9.16 -0.88
N HIS A 120 10.11 10.47 -1.11
CA HIS A 120 9.19 11.46 -0.56
C HIS A 120 7.76 11.27 -1.11
N ALA A 121 7.60 11.04 -2.41
CA ALA A 121 6.31 10.76 -3.02
C ALA A 121 5.66 9.50 -2.43
N GLU A 122 6.42 8.43 -2.26
CA GLU A 122 5.94 7.20 -1.63
C GLU A 122 5.55 7.41 -0.16
N ALA A 123 6.34 8.16 0.59
CA ALA A 123 6.01 8.50 1.98
C ALA A 123 4.72 9.32 2.09
N ALA A 124 4.45 10.22 1.14
CA ALA A 124 3.20 10.98 1.08
C ALA A 124 1.99 10.08 0.79
N ARG A 125 2.10 9.14 -0.16
CA ARG A 125 1.06 8.14 -0.49
C ARG A 125 0.75 7.27 0.73
N LYS A 126 1.79 6.74 1.39
CA LYS A 126 1.65 5.94 2.62
C LYS A 126 0.97 6.73 3.73
N ARG A 127 1.29 8.00 3.89
CA ARG A 127 0.67 8.88 4.89
C ARG A 127 -0.83 9.06 4.65
N GLY A 128 -1.24 9.31 3.39
CA GLY A 128 -2.66 9.40 3.01
C GLY A 128 -3.42 8.13 3.41
N PHE A 129 -2.90 6.97 3.03
CA PHE A 129 -3.46 5.67 3.38
C PHE A 129 -3.60 5.45 4.90
N LEU A 130 -2.56 5.76 5.68
CA LEU A 130 -2.60 5.62 7.14
C LEU A 130 -3.56 6.63 7.81
N THR A 131 -3.77 7.80 7.20
CA THR A 131 -4.75 8.78 7.68
C THR A 131 -6.17 8.26 7.52
N GLU A 132 -6.50 7.57 6.43
CA GLU A 132 -7.82 6.95 6.23
C GLU A 132 -8.07 5.85 7.27
N VAL A 133 -7.09 4.98 7.51
CA VAL A 133 -7.15 3.98 8.56
C VAL A 133 -7.37 4.62 9.93
N GLY A 134 -6.59 5.65 10.26
CA GLY A 134 -6.72 6.37 11.54
C GLY A 134 -8.11 6.96 11.75
N ARG A 135 -8.70 7.57 10.71
CA ARG A 135 -10.08 8.09 10.79
C ARG A 135 -11.10 6.99 11.03
N ALA A 136 -10.96 5.85 10.36
CA ALA A 136 -11.88 4.72 10.52
C ALA A 136 -11.79 4.11 11.93
N VAL A 137 -10.57 3.93 12.46
CA VAL A 137 -10.32 3.42 13.81
C VAL A 137 -10.79 4.41 14.88
N TYR A 138 -10.56 5.70 14.69
CA TYR A 138 -11.05 6.73 15.61
C TYR A 138 -12.57 6.68 15.71
N ALA A 139 -13.29 6.69 14.58
CA ALA A 139 -14.73 6.60 14.53
C ALA A 139 -15.27 5.27 15.12
N HIS A 140 -14.51 4.17 14.98
CA HIS A 140 -14.82 2.89 15.63
C HIS A 140 -14.81 3.04 17.15
N PHE A 141 -13.74 3.59 17.74
CA PHE A 141 -13.63 3.75 19.19
C PHE A 141 -14.58 4.80 19.77
N GLU A 142 -15.01 5.82 18.99
CA GLU A 142 -16.10 6.69 19.38
C GLU A 142 -17.43 5.94 19.51
N ARG A 143 -17.69 4.98 18.60
CA ARG A 143 -18.92 4.21 18.55
C ARG A 143 -18.95 3.04 19.53
N PHE A 144 -17.79 2.38 19.72
CA PHE A 144 -17.61 1.19 20.56
C PHE A 144 -16.51 1.42 21.61
N PRO A 145 -16.78 2.25 22.65
CA PRO A 145 -15.79 2.52 23.70
C PRO A 145 -15.33 1.26 24.45
N GLU A 146 -16.18 0.22 24.50
CA GLU A 146 -15.90 -1.07 25.14
C GLU A 146 -14.82 -1.89 24.42
N ASP A 147 -14.57 -1.63 23.14
CA ASP A 147 -13.55 -2.31 22.35
C ASP A 147 -12.14 -1.79 22.64
N ARG A 148 -12.03 -0.65 23.35
CA ARG A 148 -10.76 -0.05 23.74
C ARG A 148 -10.05 -0.90 24.79
N LYS A 149 -8.71 -0.98 24.67
CA LYS A 149 -7.84 -1.74 25.58
C LYS A 149 -6.85 -0.86 26.33
N PHE A 150 -6.68 0.38 25.88
CA PHE A 150 -5.75 1.33 26.48
C PHE A 150 -6.48 2.36 27.34
N PRO A 151 -6.03 2.62 28.60
CA PRO A 151 -6.71 3.55 29.51
C PRO A 151 -6.45 5.03 29.20
N GLY A 152 -5.62 5.34 28.21
CA GLY A 152 -5.32 6.71 27.76
C GLY A 152 -6.40 7.35 26.91
N THR A 153 -6.03 8.36 26.14
CA THR A 153 -6.97 9.04 25.24
C THR A 153 -7.37 8.15 24.07
N LEU A 154 -8.46 8.49 23.42
CA LEU A 154 -8.92 7.81 22.21
C LEU A 154 -7.92 8.01 21.05
N GLU A 155 -7.34 9.20 20.97
CA GLU A 155 -6.30 9.55 20.02
C GLU A 155 -5.06 8.67 20.18
N ASP A 156 -4.58 8.46 21.42
CA ASP A 156 -3.42 7.63 21.71
C ASP A 156 -3.64 6.18 21.26
N GLU A 157 -4.80 5.60 21.60
CA GLU A 157 -5.12 4.23 21.22
C GLU A 157 -5.30 4.07 19.70
N THR A 158 -5.94 5.05 19.06
CA THR A 158 -6.00 5.11 17.60
C THR A 158 -4.60 5.10 16.98
N GLN A 159 -3.69 5.90 17.53
CA GLN A 159 -2.30 5.95 17.08
C GLN A 159 -1.60 4.60 17.27
N PHE A 160 -1.80 3.91 18.38
CA PHE A 160 -1.22 2.58 18.60
C PHE A 160 -1.68 1.57 17.54
N ILE A 161 -2.99 1.54 17.22
CA ILE A 161 -3.50 0.68 16.15
C ILE A 161 -2.84 1.02 14.81
N VAL A 162 -2.75 2.30 14.44
CA VAL A 162 -2.13 2.75 13.20
C VAL A 162 -0.64 2.38 13.15
N ILE A 163 0.11 2.54 14.24
CA ILE A 163 1.54 2.21 14.34
C ILE A 163 1.76 0.70 14.19
N LEU A 164 0.97 -0.13 14.88
CA LEU A 164 1.06 -1.59 14.79
C LEU A 164 0.70 -2.08 13.38
N PHE A 165 -0.36 -1.53 12.80
CA PHE A 165 -0.75 -1.80 11.42
C PHE A 165 0.37 -1.41 10.44
N GLN A 166 0.92 -0.19 10.58
CA GLN A 166 2.05 0.27 9.78
C GLN A 166 3.27 -0.65 9.91
N GLY A 167 3.58 -1.11 11.12
CA GLY A 167 4.67 -2.04 11.38
C GLY A 167 4.47 -3.37 10.65
N ALA A 168 3.26 -3.94 10.73
CA ALA A 168 2.89 -5.18 10.04
C ALA A 168 3.01 -5.05 8.51
N VAL A 169 2.50 -3.93 7.95
CA VAL A 169 2.60 -3.60 6.52
C VAL A 169 4.06 -3.39 6.10
N SER A 170 4.83 -2.65 6.89
CA SER A 170 6.25 -2.41 6.57
C SER A 170 7.03 -3.71 6.52
N ARG A 171 6.86 -4.60 7.52
CA ARG A 171 7.51 -5.90 7.53
C ARG A 171 7.12 -6.77 6.34
N TYR A 172 5.83 -6.74 5.93
CA TYR A 172 5.37 -7.43 4.73
C TYR A 172 6.07 -6.92 3.47
N LEU A 173 6.21 -5.61 3.33
CA LEU A 173 6.85 -4.99 2.15
C LEU A 173 8.36 -5.24 2.08
N TRP A 174 9.03 -5.37 3.23
CA TRP A 174 10.47 -5.68 3.31
C TRP A 174 10.78 -7.17 3.06
N HIS A 175 9.87 -8.06 3.48
CA HIS A 175 10.02 -9.50 3.38
C HIS A 175 8.74 -10.12 2.85
N PRO A 176 8.38 -9.85 1.56
CA PRO A 176 7.18 -10.42 0.97
C PRO A 176 7.29 -11.94 0.93
N PRO A 177 6.33 -12.66 1.51
CA PRO A 177 6.36 -14.12 1.51
C PRO A 177 5.99 -14.65 0.12
N GLU A 178 6.71 -15.65 -0.36
CA GLU A 178 6.36 -16.35 -1.60
C GLU A 178 5.11 -17.20 -1.39
N GLY A 179 4.05 -16.92 -2.15
CA GLY A 179 2.84 -17.76 -2.22
C GLY A 179 1.96 -17.79 -0.97
N ALA A 180 2.22 -16.98 0.05
CA ALA A 180 1.38 -16.93 1.25
C ALA A 180 0.19 -15.98 1.06
N ASP A 181 -0.89 -16.26 1.80
CA ASP A 181 -2.03 -15.35 1.93
C ASP A 181 -1.57 -14.04 2.59
N PRO A 182 -1.67 -12.88 1.91
CA PRO A 182 -1.19 -11.61 2.43
C PRO A 182 -1.82 -11.22 3.77
N VAL A 183 -3.12 -11.47 3.96
CA VAL A 183 -3.84 -11.14 5.20
C VAL A 183 -3.32 -11.98 6.36
N LYS A 184 -3.11 -13.28 6.15
CA LYS A 184 -2.52 -14.17 7.16
C LYS A 184 -1.11 -13.71 7.55
N GLN A 185 -0.31 -13.30 6.56
CA GLN A 185 1.04 -12.81 6.83
C GLN A 185 1.05 -11.49 7.59
N LEU A 186 0.15 -10.56 7.25
CA LEU A 186 -0.01 -9.30 7.98
C LEU A 186 -0.42 -9.55 9.45
N LEU A 187 -1.33 -10.49 9.69
CA LEU A 187 -1.73 -10.90 11.04
C LEU A 187 -0.55 -11.52 11.82
N ALA A 188 0.22 -12.40 11.18
CA ALA A 188 1.42 -12.96 11.77
C ALA A 188 2.46 -11.89 12.12
N ASN A 189 2.69 -10.94 11.20
CA ASN A 189 3.60 -9.82 11.44
C ASN A 189 3.15 -8.94 12.62
N ALA A 190 1.86 -8.64 12.72
CA ALA A 190 1.29 -7.88 13.84
C ALA A 190 1.43 -8.63 15.17
N HIS A 191 1.18 -9.94 15.16
CA HIS A 191 1.38 -10.80 16.32
C HIS A 191 2.83 -10.83 16.78
N ASP A 192 3.78 -11.02 15.87
CA ASP A 192 5.22 -11.03 16.17
C ASP A 192 5.67 -9.72 16.82
N LEU A 193 5.18 -8.56 16.32
CA LEU A 193 5.47 -7.26 16.91
C LEU A 193 4.95 -7.15 18.34
N ALA A 194 3.73 -7.64 18.60
CA ALA A 194 3.14 -7.63 19.93
C ALA A 194 3.88 -8.57 20.90
N VAL A 195 4.28 -9.75 20.45
CA VAL A 195 5.09 -10.71 21.23
C VAL A 195 6.45 -10.09 21.55
N TYR A 196 7.15 -9.56 20.55
CA TYR A 196 8.46 -8.94 20.75
C TYR A 196 8.41 -7.79 21.76
N ALA A 197 7.37 -6.93 21.67
CA ALA A 197 7.21 -5.81 22.61
C ALA A 197 6.99 -6.27 24.05
N LYS A 198 6.33 -7.43 24.29
CA LYS A 198 6.16 -8.01 25.64
C LYS A 198 7.45 -8.54 26.24
N GLU A 199 8.39 -9.02 25.41
CA GLU A 199 9.67 -9.56 25.87
C GLU A 199 10.71 -8.46 26.19
N MET A 200 10.44 -7.21 25.77
CA MET A 200 11.35 -6.08 26.08
C MET A 200 11.25 -5.72 27.56
N LYS A 201 12.41 -5.57 28.20
CA LYS A 201 12.52 -5.05 29.56
C LYS A 201 12.68 -3.53 29.49
N TRP A 202 11.75 -2.82 30.09
CA TRP A 202 11.71 -1.36 30.17
C TRP A 202 12.30 -0.88 31.51
#